data_002a41ae2a51c0226a71220198da7ed4
#
_entry.id   002a41ae2a51c0226a71220198da7ed4
#
_cell.length_a   1.000
_cell.length_b   1.000
_cell.length_c   1.000
_cell.angle_alpha   90.00
_cell.angle_beta   90.00
_cell.angle_gamma   90.00
#
_symmetry.space_group_name_H-M   'P 1'
#
loop_
_entity.id
_entity.type
_entity.pdbx_description
1 polymer ?
#
loop_
_entity_poly.entity_id
_entity_poly.type
_entity_poly.pdbx_seq_one_letter_code
_entity_poly.pdbx_strand_id
1 'polypeptide(L)'
;QAGFARMLGRAGLPGSPMIPAERALGSLLALKLFGSARHSHVMGYVFDEGLALWAGLNAIPKRAFLTEYSCRIDPDSYPRLMRAWFDALGRLGLAQGVSFDLDFHTIPFHGEDALVQKHYVSKRSRRQKGMLAFVVQDAGTRVFCYANGGVRKEDQNDEILRFAEYWKRRTGSWPEELVFDSKLTTYANLNRLNQLGIQFLTLRRRTRQMLDAIHRTPLSAWRRIELHGLSRAYRTPRILDEKIQLSDYDGPLRQITILD
;
A
#
# COMPACT_ATOMS: atom_id res chain seq x y z
N GLN A 1 13.97 -19.64 7.82
CA GLN A 1 14.65 -18.42 8.33
C GLN A 1 15.38 -17.74 7.17
N ALA A 2 14.65 -16.98 6.37
CA ALA A 2 15.09 -16.50 5.04
C ALA A 2 16.10 -15.34 5.08
N GLY A 3 17.13 -15.42 5.92
CA GLY A 3 18.17 -14.39 5.92
C GLY A 3 17.69 -13.02 6.45
N PHE A 4 16.72 -13.00 7.37
CA PHE A 4 16.19 -11.77 7.98
C PHE A 4 17.31 -10.89 8.55
N ALA A 5 18.22 -11.44 9.34
CA ALA A 5 19.38 -10.71 9.85
C ALA A 5 20.24 -10.10 8.71
N ARG A 6 20.48 -10.85 7.63
CA ARG A 6 21.22 -10.35 6.47
C ARG A 6 20.48 -9.23 5.74
N MET A 7 19.17 -9.35 5.61
CA MET A 7 18.33 -8.31 5.01
C MET A 7 18.41 -7.00 5.81
N LEU A 8 18.31 -7.09 7.14
CA LEU A 8 18.37 -5.93 8.03
C LEU A 8 19.77 -5.30 8.07
N GLY A 9 20.82 -6.10 8.06
CA GLY A 9 22.20 -5.62 7.97
C GLY A 9 22.44 -4.78 6.70
N ARG A 10 21.86 -5.18 5.56
CA ARG A 10 21.93 -4.40 4.31
C ARG A 10 21.16 -3.08 4.36
N ALA A 11 20.15 -2.99 5.21
CA ALA A 11 19.36 -1.77 5.35
C ALA A 11 20.06 -0.68 6.19
N GLY A 12 21.11 -1.04 6.94
CA GLY A 12 21.82 -0.08 7.81
C GLY A 12 20.98 0.41 8.99
N LEU A 13 20.13 -0.46 9.54
CA LEU A 13 19.31 -0.12 10.70
C LEU A 13 20.18 0.00 11.96
N PRO A 14 19.85 0.94 12.87
CA PRO A 14 20.63 1.13 14.10
C PRO A 14 20.54 -0.07 15.03
N GLY A 15 21.64 -0.39 15.69
CA GLY A 15 21.73 -1.44 16.70
C GLY A 15 22.80 -1.10 17.74
N SER A 16 22.90 -1.92 18.78
CA SER A 16 23.96 -1.87 19.77
C SER A 16 24.49 -3.30 20.01
N PRO A 17 25.66 -3.44 20.69
CA PRO A 17 26.14 -4.77 21.10
C PRO A 17 25.14 -5.52 21.97
N MET A 18 24.38 -4.82 22.81
CA MET A 18 23.36 -5.40 23.67
C MET A 18 22.07 -5.76 22.92
N ILE A 19 21.62 -4.89 22.01
CA ILE A 19 20.41 -5.09 21.22
C ILE A 19 20.76 -4.82 19.75
N PRO A 20 21.22 -5.82 18.98
CA PRO A 20 21.46 -5.71 17.56
C PRO A 20 20.20 -5.32 16.78
N ALA A 21 20.37 -4.72 15.59
CA ALA A 21 19.27 -4.21 14.75
C ALA A 21 18.19 -5.26 14.47
N GLU A 22 18.59 -6.50 14.17
CA GLU A 22 17.67 -7.60 13.89
C GLU A 22 16.82 -7.96 15.12
N ARG A 23 17.34 -7.84 16.32
CA ARG A 23 16.62 -8.12 17.57
C ARG A 23 15.71 -6.98 17.95
N ALA A 24 16.14 -5.73 17.73
CA ALA A 24 15.31 -4.55 17.94
C ALA A 24 14.06 -4.59 17.01
N LEU A 25 14.26 -4.86 15.72
CA LEU A 25 13.15 -4.97 14.77
C LEU A 25 12.33 -6.24 15.01
N GLY A 26 12.97 -7.36 15.39
CA GLY A 26 12.31 -8.59 15.83
C GLY A 26 11.33 -8.31 16.98
N SER A 27 11.73 -7.51 17.96
CA SER A 27 10.86 -7.12 19.08
C SER A 27 9.63 -6.32 18.64
N LEU A 28 9.79 -5.38 17.69
CA LEU A 28 8.66 -4.65 17.11
C LEU A 28 7.73 -5.57 16.30
N LEU A 29 8.30 -6.50 15.55
CA LEU A 29 7.54 -7.47 14.76
C LEU A 29 6.79 -8.45 15.66
N ALA A 30 7.41 -8.93 16.74
CA ALA A 30 6.77 -9.79 17.74
C ALA A 30 5.49 -9.15 18.27
N LEU A 31 5.52 -7.87 18.67
CA LEU A 31 4.34 -7.15 19.13
C LEU A 31 3.24 -7.10 18.04
N LYS A 32 3.60 -6.96 16.77
CA LYS A 32 2.62 -6.95 15.68
C LYS A 32 1.99 -8.31 15.46
N LEU A 33 2.76 -9.39 15.57
CA LEU A 33 2.23 -10.77 15.50
C LEU A 33 1.26 -11.08 16.64
N PHE A 34 1.47 -10.48 17.82
CA PHE A 34 0.53 -10.55 18.95
C PHE A 34 -0.66 -9.57 18.84
N GLY A 35 -0.82 -8.89 17.72
CA GLY A 35 -1.92 -7.95 17.52
C GLY A 35 -1.80 -6.64 18.31
N SER A 36 -0.63 -6.35 18.90
CA SER A 36 -0.41 -5.12 19.67
C SER A 36 -0.37 -3.89 18.77
N ALA A 37 -1.31 -2.97 18.97
CA ALA A 37 -1.43 -1.76 18.16
C ALA A 37 -0.35 -0.71 18.47
N ARG A 38 0.19 -0.69 19.70
CA ARG A 38 1.12 0.35 20.18
C ARG A 38 2.36 -0.27 20.81
N HIS A 39 3.50 0.41 20.69
CA HIS A 39 4.75 0.00 21.36
C HIS A 39 4.62 -0.03 22.90
N SER A 40 3.80 0.85 23.47
CA SER A 40 3.55 0.89 24.92
C SER A 40 2.90 -0.39 25.47
N HIS A 41 2.22 -1.17 24.62
CA HIS A 41 1.63 -2.44 25.02
C HIS A 41 2.67 -3.50 25.36
N VAL A 42 3.94 -3.30 24.99
CA VAL A 42 5.05 -4.18 25.39
C VAL A 42 5.13 -4.36 26.90
N MET A 43 4.69 -3.37 27.67
CA MET A 43 4.71 -3.44 29.14
C MET A 43 3.85 -4.58 29.71
N GLY A 44 2.85 -5.06 28.96
CA GLY A 44 2.08 -6.27 29.30
C GLY A 44 2.80 -7.58 29.04
N TYR A 45 3.94 -7.55 28.32
CA TYR A 45 4.71 -8.72 27.90
C TYR A 45 6.14 -8.74 28.42
N VAL A 46 6.51 -7.84 29.35
CA VAL A 46 7.91 -7.71 29.84
C VAL A 46 8.41 -8.96 30.57
N PHE A 47 7.51 -9.80 31.05
CA PHE A 47 7.81 -11.07 31.71
C PHE A 47 7.56 -12.28 30.81
N ASP A 48 7.20 -12.07 29.54
CA ASP A 48 7.01 -13.15 28.57
C ASP A 48 8.35 -13.56 27.98
N GLU A 49 8.90 -14.67 28.47
CA GLU A 49 10.16 -15.23 28.00
C GLU A 49 10.07 -15.74 26.56
N GLY A 50 8.92 -16.29 26.14
CA GLY A 50 8.71 -16.80 24.79
C GLY A 50 8.78 -15.68 23.74
N LEU A 51 8.19 -14.51 24.04
CA LEU A 51 8.26 -13.35 23.17
C LEU A 51 9.70 -12.82 23.05
N ALA A 52 10.43 -12.78 24.16
CA ALA A 52 11.83 -12.36 24.19
C ALA A 52 12.71 -13.31 23.37
N LEU A 53 12.58 -14.61 23.60
CA LEU A 53 13.32 -15.65 22.87
C LEU A 53 13.02 -15.64 21.37
N TRP A 54 11.77 -15.41 20.99
CA TRP A 54 11.40 -15.27 19.57
C TRP A 54 12.14 -14.08 18.91
N ALA A 55 12.30 -12.98 19.62
CA ALA A 55 13.11 -11.82 19.18
C ALA A 55 14.61 -12.05 19.28
N GLY A 56 15.07 -13.19 19.81
CA GLY A 56 16.47 -13.54 20.04
C GLY A 56 17.08 -12.84 21.27
N LEU A 57 16.28 -12.50 22.26
CA LEU A 57 16.65 -11.78 23.49
C LEU A 57 16.26 -12.58 24.73
N ASN A 58 16.90 -12.31 25.86
CA ASN A 58 16.50 -12.87 27.16
C ASN A 58 15.32 -12.11 27.78
N ALA A 59 15.12 -10.84 27.42
CA ALA A 59 14.01 -10.02 27.83
C ALA A 59 13.61 -9.07 26.69
N ILE A 60 12.31 -8.86 26.49
CA ILE A 60 11.82 -7.96 25.47
C ILE A 60 12.16 -6.49 25.85
N PRO A 61 12.64 -5.66 24.90
CA PRO A 61 12.94 -4.26 25.19
C PRO A 61 11.69 -3.50 25.64
N LYS A 62 11.85 -2.67 26.67
CA LYS A 62 10.76 -1.88 27.24
C LYS A 62 10.33 -0.72 26.32
N ARG A 63 9.20 -0.09 26.66
CA ARG A 63 8.57 1.00 25.91
C ARG A 63 9.54 2.12 25.49
N ALA A 64 10.38 2.59 26.42
CA ALA A 64 11.31 3.69 26.12
C ALA A 64 12.23 3.33 24.95
N PHE A 65 12.89 2.17 25.01
CA PHE A 65 13.75 1.71 23.93
C PHE A 65 13.01 1.62 22.58
N LEU A 66 11.84 0.98 22.55
CA LEU A 66 11.09 0.78 21.32
C LEU A 66 10.60 2.10 20.69
N THR A 67 10.24 3.09 21.55
CA THR A 67 9.84 4.42 21.09
C THR A 67 11.03 5.20 20.53
N GLU A 68 12.15 5.21 21.23
CA GLU A 68 13.37 5.89 20.80
C GLU A 68 14.01 5.22 19.57
N TYR A 69 13.89 3.89 19.46
CA TYR A 69 14.46 3.15 18.33
C TYR A 69 13.94 3.65 17.00
N SER A 70 12.63 3.88 16.87
CA SER A 70 12.03 4.41 15.65
C SER A 70 12.54 5.82 15.30
N CYS A 71 12.85 6.64 16.29
CA CYS A 71 13.40 8.00 16.10
C CYS A 71 14.88 7.98 15.66
N ARG A 72 15.59 6.89 15.92
CA ARG A 72 17.01 6.74 15.54
C ARG A 72 17.23 6.16 14.15
N ILE A 73 16.17 5.69 13.50
CA ILE A 73 16.27 5.14 12.15
C ILE A 73 16.49 6.27 11.16
N ASP A 74 17.62 6.22 10.46
CA ASP A 74 17.90 7.11 9.33
C ASP A 74 16.84 6.88 8.23
N PRO A 75 16.16 7.93 7.73
CA PRO A 75 15.19 7.81 6.65
C PRO A 75 15.70 7.08 5.41
N ASP A 76 16.99 7.20 5.08
CA ASP A 76 17.62 6.49 3.96
C ASP A 76 17.70 4.97 4.17
N SER A 77 17.49 4.49 5.39
CA SER A 77 17.40 3.06 5.67
C SER A 77 16.14 2.43 5.07
N TYR A 78 15.03 3.16 4.93
CA TYR A 78 13.79 2.62 4.39
C TYR A 78 13.90 2.17 2.93
N PRO A 79 14.43 2.97 1.98
CA PRO A 79 14.65 2.51 0.61
C PRO A 79 15.63 1.33 0.54
N ARG A 80 16.64 1.27 1.41
CA ARG A 80 17.56 0.13 1.50
C ARG A 80 16.85 -1.13 2.00
N LEU A 81 16.00 -0.98 3.02
CA LEU A 81 15.18 -2.08 3.54
C LEU A 81 14.22 -2.62 2.47
N MET A 82 13.54 -1.74 1.75
CA MET A 82 12.64 -2.12 0.66
C MET A 82 13.36 -2.89 -0.45
N ARG A 83 14.56 -2.46 -0.83
CA ARG A 83 15.38 -3.20 -1.80
C ARG A 83 15.76 -4.59 -1.29
N ALA A 84 16.21 -4.68 -0.04
CA ALA A 84 16.59 -5.95 0.56
C ALA A 84 15.39 -6.91 0.71
N TRP A 85 14.22 -6.36 1.04
CA TRP A 85 12.96 -7.09 1.09
C TRP A 85 12.56 -7.62 -0.29
N PHE A 86 12.57 -6.78 -1.31
CA PHE A 86 12.27 -7.18 -2.68
C PHE A 86 13.19 -8.29 -3.18
N ASP A 87 14.51 -8.18 -2.89
CA ASP A 87 15.46 -9.25 -3.23
C ASP A 87 15.16 -10.57 -2.50
N ALA A 88 14.68 -10.49 -1.26
CA ALA A 88 14.27 -11.68 -0.52
C ALA A 88 13.01 -12.32 -1.12
N LEU A 89 12.01 -11.53 -1.50
CA LEU A 89 10.80 -12.02 -2.18
C LEU A 89 11.12 -12.70 -3.51
N GLY A 90 12.02 -12.12 -4.30
CA GLY A 90 12.48 -12.72 -5.57
C GLY A 90 13.11 -14.07 -5.38
N ARG A 91 14.00 -14.22 -4.36
CA ARG A 91 14.62 -15.52 -4.03
C ARG A 91 13.63 -16.59 -3.55
N LEU A 92 12.51 -16.16 -2.97
CA LEU A 92 11.44 -17.06 -2.52
C LEU A 92 10.39 -17.34 -3.62
N GLY A 93 10.55 -16.76 -4.81
CA GLY A 93 9.58 -16.89 -5.90
C GLY A 93 8.25 -16.18 -5.64
N LEU A 94 8.22 -15.23 -4.69
CA LEU A 94 7.00 -14.55 -4.26
C LEU A 94 6.76 -13.21 -4.97
N ALA A 95 7.70 -12.73 -5.79
CA ALA A 95 7.58 -11.48 -6.55
C ALA A 95 7.42 -11.81 -8.04
N GLN A 96 6.24 -12.23 -8.47
CA GLN A 96 5.96 -12.62 -9.85
C GLN A 96 5.52 -11.47 -10.74
N GLY A 97 4.79 -10.50 -10.20
CA GLY A 97 4.67 -9.17 -10.73
C GLY A 97 3.91 -8.97 -12.03
N VAL A 98 2.83 -9.68 -12.24
CA VAL A 98 1.95 -9.45 -13.40
C VAL A 98 0.94 -8.33 -13.08
N SER A 99 0.21 -8.46 -11.98
CA SER A 99 -0.83 -7.51 -11.55
C SER A 99 -0.59 -7.06 -10.11
N PHE A 100 -0.89 -5.78 -9.84
CA PHE A 100 -0.65 -5.17 -8.54
C PHE A 100 -1.87 -4.40 -8.03
N ASP A 101 -2.21 -4.61 -6.76
CA ASP A 101 -3.17 -3.80 -6.03
C ASP A 101 -2.44 -2.65 -5.32
N LEU A 102 -2.89 -1.41 -5.57
CA LEU A 102 -2.29 -0.20 -5.02
C LEU A 102 -3.30 0.54 -4.15
N ASP A 103 -2.89 0.97 -2.95
CA ASP A 103 -3.75 1.74 -2.06
C ASP A 103 -2.97 2.74 -1.20
N PHE A 104 -3.69 3.79 -0.77
CA PHE A 104 -3.23 4.72 0.25
C PHE A 104 -3.82 4.37 1.61
N HIS A 105 -2.95 4.26 2.58
CA HIS A 105 -3.35 4.07 3.97
C HIS A 105 -2.94 5.28 4.83
N THR A 106 -3.90 5.87 5.55
CA THR A 106 -3.59 6.94 6.49
C THR A 106 -3.32 6.37 7.87
N ILE A 107 -2.10 6.55 8.36
CA ILE A 107 -1.69 6.19 9.71
C ILE A 107 -1.94 7.41 10.62
N PRO A 108 -2.92 7.35 11.56
CA PRO A 108 -3.21 8.47 12.44
C PRO A 108 -2.01 8.85 13.31
N PHE A 109 -1.74 10.15 13.39
CA PHE A 109 -0.69 10.72 14.25
C PHE A 109 -1.32 11.55 15.37
N HIS A 110 -0.85 11.34 16.57
CA HIS A 110 -1.37 11.98 17.78
C HIS A 110 -0.37 12.93 18.45
N GLY A 111 0.79 13.14 17.85
CA GLY A 111 1.82 14.07 18.31
C GLY A 111 1.64 15.49 17.76
N GLU A 112 2.60 16.36 18.08
CA GLU A 112 2.61 17.79 17.72
C GLU A 112 3.53 18.13 16.54
N ASP A 113 3.89 17.16 15.71
CA ASP A 113 4.75 17.41 14.57
C ASP A 113 4.05 18.32 13.55
N ALA A 114 4.70 19.44 13.22
CA ALA A 114 4.19 20.43 12.26
C ALA A 114 4.20 19.93 10.81
N LEU A 115 5.06 18.96 10.49
CA LEU A 115 5.20 18.42 9.13
C LEU A 115 4.08 17.43 8.78
N VAL A 116 3.32 16.96 9.78
CA VAL A 116 2.26 15.97 9.55
C VAL A 116 0.98 16.64 9.07
N GLN A 117 0.57 16.29 7.87
CA GLN A 117 -0.62 16.82 7.20
C GLN A 117 -1.92 16.15 7.70
N LYS A 118 -3.07 16.85 7.48
CA LYS A 118 -4.39 16.26 7.76
C LYS A 118 -4.86 15.41 6.58
N HIS A 119 -5.09 14.12 6.81
CA HIS A 119 -5.65 13.16 5.86
C HIS A 119 -7.01 12.64 6.34
N TYR A 120 -7.82 12.12 5.41
CA TYR A 120 -9.07 11.46 5.76
C TYR A 120 -8.78 10.06 6.32
N VAL A 121 -9.33 9.77 7.50
CA VAL A 121 -9.22 8.47 8.16
C VAL A 121 -10.56 7.77 8.09
N SER A 122 -10.70 6.77 7.23
CA SER A 122 -11.96 6.07 6.95
C SER A 122 -12.60 5.48 8.22
N LYS A 123 -11.84 4.82 9.08
CA LYS A 123 -12.33 4.25 10.34
C LYS A 123 -12.95 5.28 11.30
N ARG A 124 -12.64 6.56 11.13
CA ARG A 124 -13.13 7.64 11.98
C ARG A 124 -14.02 8.63 11.25
N SER A 125 -14.24 8.43 9.96
CA SER A 125 -15.04 9.29 9.06
C SER A 125 -14.71 10.79 9.17
N ARG A 126 -13.47 11.13 9.49
CA ARG A 126 -13.01 12.52 9.65
C ARG A 126 -11.58 12.73 9.20
N ARG A 127 -11.23 14.02 8.94
CA ARG A 127 -9.84 14.42 8.69
C ARG A 127 -9.11 14.61 10.01
N GLN A 128 -7.93 13.99 10.14
CA GLN A 128 -7.02 14.19 11.27
C GLN A 128 -5.57 14.19 10.80
N LYS A 129 -4.65 14.68 11.64
CA LYS A 129 -3.21 14.57 11.39
C LYS A 129 -2.85 13.10 11.22
N GLY A 130 -2.03 12.79 10.22
CA GLY A 130 -1.60 11.44 9.93
C GLY A 130 -0.52 11.40 8.87
N MET A 131 0.17 10.29 8.81
CA MET A 131 1.10 9.96 7.73
C MET A 131 0.33 9.25 6.63
N LEU A 132 0.53 9.68 5.39
CA LEU A 132 -0.01 8.97 4.23
C LEU A 132 1.02 7.94 3.77
N ALA A 133 0.65 6.69 3.88
CA ALA A 133 1.45 5.58 3.36
C ALA A 133 0.84 5.09 2.04
N PHE A 134 1.67 4.93 1.03
CA PHE A 134 1.33 4.25 -0.20
C PHE A 134 1.87 2.83 -0.14
N VAL A 135 1.05 1.86 -0.45
CA VAL A 135 1.41 0.43 -0.40
C VAL A 135 1.02 -0.25 -1.69
N VAL A 136 1.84 -1.21 -2.11
CA VAL A 136 1.60 -2.04 -3.29
C VAL A 136 1.72 -3.50 -2.93
N GLN A 137 0.72 -4.26 -3.29
CA GLN A 137 0.63 -5.70 -3.10
C GLN A 137 0.62 -6.40 -4.46
N ASP A 138 1.41 -7.45 -4.61
CA ASP A 138 1.27 -8.37 -5.74
C ASP A 138 -0.08 -9.10 -5.63
N ALA A 139 -0.92 -8.99 -6.66
CA ALA A 139 -2.28 -9.52 -6.62
C ALA A 139 -2.32 -11.06 -6.57
N GLY A 140 -1.33 -11.72 -7.17
CA GLY A 140 -1.24 -13.19 -7.23
C GLY A 140 -0.76 -13.79 -5.90
N THR A 141 0.29 -13.23 -5.33
CA THR A 141 0.93 -13.78 -4.12
C THR A 141 0.40 -13.16 -2.82
N ARG A 142 -0.32 -12.04 -2.90
CA ARG A 142 -0.80 -11.24 -1.77
C ARG A 142 0.32 -10.70 -0.87
N VAL A 143 1.51 -10.56 -1.40
CA VAL A 143 2.69 -10.07 -0.68
C VAL A 143 2.93 -8.60 -1.02
N PHE A 144 3.18 -7.78 0.00
CA PHE A 144 3.59 -6.39 -0.22
C PHE A 144 5.00 -6.34 -0.80
N CYS A 145 5.12 -5.68 -1.95
CA CYS A 145 6.38 -5.54 -2.69
C CYS A 145 6.90 -4.10 -2.73
N TYR A 146 6.09 -3.12 -2.33
CA TYR A 146 6.48 -1.73 -2.22
C TYR A 146 5.71 -1.02 -1.11
N ALA A 147 6.37 -0.07 -0.43
CA ALA A 147 5.73 0.83 0.51
C ALA A 147 6.50 2.17 0.56
N ASN A 148 5.76 3.27 0.64
CA ASN A 148 6.29 4.61 0.91
C ASN A 148 5.45 5.26 2.02
N GLY A 149 6.04 5.50 3.19
CA GLY A 149 5.37 6.13 4.34
C GLY A 149 5.53 7.64 4.42
N GLY A 150 6.28 8.25 3.51
CA GLY A 150 6.57 9.69 3.48
C GLY A 150 5.81 10.47 2.42
N VAL A 151 4.66 9.98 1.97
CA VAL A 151 3.91 10.60 0.87
C VAL A 151 3.28 11.91 1.32
N ARG A 152 3.56 12.99 0.60
CA ARG A 152 2.91 14.30 0.76
C ARG A 152 1.71 14.41 -0.19
N LYS A 153 0.74 15.27 0.15
CA LYS A 153 -0.46 15.47 -0.66
C LYS A 153 -0.14 15.98 -2.07
N GLU A 154 0.83 16.86 -2.18
CA GLU A 154 1.30 17.41 -3.45
C GLU A 154 1.84 16.34 -4.39
N ASP A 155 2.48 15.31 -3.83
CA ASP A 155 3.16 14.24 -4.58
C ASP A 155 2.33 12.97 -4.76
N GLN A 156 1.20 12.86 -4.06
CA GLN A 156 0.44 11.60 -3.96
C GLN A 156 0.02 11.05 -5.32
N ASN A 157 -0.28 11.92 -6.29
CA ASN A 157 -0.75 11.48 -7.61
C ASN A 157 0.35 10.79 -8.43
N ASP A 158 1.62 11.03 -8.11
CA ASP A 158 2.77 10.51 -8.85
C ASP A 158 3.32 9.20 -8.25
N GLU A 159 2.83 8.78 -7.10
CA GLU A 159 3.28 7.54 -6.44
C GLU A 159 3.09 6.30 -7.32
N ILE A 160 2.05 6.29 -8.13
CA ILE A 160 1.80 5.22 -9.10
C ILE A 160 2.94 5.10 -10.13
N LEU A 161 3.41 6.24 -10.65
CA LEU A 161 4.52 6.27 -11.61
C LEU A 161 5.84 5.94 -10.92
N ARG A 162 6.06 6.42 -9.70
CA ARG A 162 7.24 6.07 -8.88
C ARG A 162 7.32 4.57 -8.62
N PHE A 163 6.18 3.92 -8.34
CA PHE A 163 6.14 2.47 -8.21
C PHE A 163 6.47 1.78 -9.53
N ALA A 164 5.86 2.19 -10.65
CA ALA A 164 6.13 1.60 -11.96
C ALA A 164 7.62 1.68 -12.33
N GLU A 165 8.25 2.84 -12.09
CA GLU A 165 9.69 3.04 -12.30
C GLU A 165 10.55 2.20 -11.34
N TYR A 166 10.16 2.10 -10.07
CA TYR A 166 10.84 1.22 -9.10
C TYR A 166 10.82 -0.22 -9.59
N TRP A 167 9.64 -0.72 -10.03
CA TRP A 167 9.47 -2.06 -10.56
C TRP A 167 10.35 -2.29 -11.79
N LYS A 168 10.28 -1.38 -12.76
CA LYS A 168 11.09 -1.44 -13.99
C LYS A 168 12.59 -1.51 -13.69
N ARG A 169 13.08 -0.67 -12.77
CA ARG A 169 14.50 -0.68 -12.37
C ARG A 169 14.93 -1.99 -11.73
N ARG A 170 14.02 -2.68 -11.04
CA ARG A 170 14.32 -3.91 -10.30
C ARG A 170 14.19 -5.17 -11.14
N THR A 171 13.27 -5.20 -12.08
CA THR A 171 12.94 -6.42 -12.84
C THR A 171 13.35 -6.34 -14.32
N GLY A 172 13.62 -5.13 -14.82
CA GLY A 172 13.88 -4.89 -16.23
C GLY A 172 12.61 -4.72 -17.08
N SER A 173 11.41 -4.96 -16.53
CA SER A 173 10.12 -4.87 -17.22
C SER A 173 9.15 -3.95 -16.49
N TRP A 174 8.26 -3.29 -17.21
CA TRP A 174 7.15 -2.56 -16.62
C TRP A 174 6.15 -3.55 -15.98
N PRO A 175 5.38 -3.15 -14.95
CA PRO A 175 4.25 -3.95 -14.48
C PRO A 175 3.22 -4.10 -15.63
N GLU A 176 2.54 -5.24 -15.71
CA GLU A 176 1.55 -5.45 -16.79
C GLU A 176 0.23 -4.77 -16.45
N GLU A 177 -0.23 -4.90 -15.20
CA GLU A 177 -1.51 -4.35 -14.76
C GLU A 177 -1.41 -3.71 -13.36
N LEU A 178 -2.09 -2.57 -13.20
CA LEU A 178 -2.23 -1.86 -11.94
C LEU A 178 -3.71 -1.67 -11.59
N VAL A 179 -4.11 -2.06 -10.38
CA VAL A 179 -5.47 -1.92 -9.85
C VAL A 179 -5.46 -0.94 -8.69
N PHE A 180 -6.28 0.12 -8.75
CA PHE A 180 -6.25 1.18 -7.75
C PHE A 180 -7.54 2.03 -7.68
N ASP A 181 -7.73 2.75 -6.57
CA ASP A 181 -8.86 3.66 -6.39
C ASP A 181 -8.68 4.99 -7.18
N SER A 182 -9.79 5.62 -7.52
CA SER A 182 -9.89 6.87 -8.29
C SER A 182 -9.14 8.07 -7.70
N LYS A 183 -8.78 8.01 -6.43
CA LYS A 183 -8.07 9.09 -5.74
C LYS A 183 -6.56 9.05 -5.92
N LEU A 184 -6.04 7.99 -6.52
CA LEU A 184 -4.60 7.74 -6.58
C LEU A 184 -3.88 8.52 -7.66
N THR A 185 -4.59 9.09 -8.67
CA THR A 185 -3.88 9.68 -9.81
C THR A 185 -4.73 10.67 -10.61
N THR A 186 -4.12 11.28 -11.62
CA THR A 186 -4.73 12.19 -12.58
C THR A 186 -4.91 11.52 -13.94
N TYR A 187 -5.72 12.11 -14.84
CA TYR A 187 -5.86 11.59 -16.20
C TYR A 187 -4.55 11.68 -16.99
N ALA A 188 -3.74 12.71 -16.76
CA ALA A 188 -2.41 12.81 -17.35
C ALA A 188 -1.50 11.65 -16.95
N ASN A 189 -1.54 11.24 -15.67
CA ASN A 189 -0.77 10.08 -15.21
C ASN A 189 -1.32 8.76 -15.75
N LEU A 190 -2.65 8.64 -15.93
CA LEU A 190 -3.23 7.49 -16.64
C LEU A 190 -2.74 7.42 -18.08
N ASN A 191 -2.65 8.57 -18.77
CA ASN A 191 -2.08 8.65 -20.11
C ASN A 191 -0.62 8.22 -20.11
N ARG A 192 0.15 8.60 -19.11
CA ARG A 192 1.55 8.17 -18.97
C ARG A 192 1.67 6.66 -18.81
N LEU A 193 0.79 6.02 -18.02
CA LEU A 193 0.74 4.55 -17.90
C LEU A 193 0.44 3.91 -19.26
N ASN A 194 -0.54 4.46 -20.01
CA ASN A 194 -0.88 3.99 -21.34
C ASN A 194 0.31 4.05 -22.32
N GLN A 195 1.03 5.18 -22.33
CA GLN A 195 2.24 5.35 -23.15
C GLN A 195 3.37 4.36 -22.78
N LEU A 196 3.43 3.90 -21.53
CA LEU A 196 4.36 2.87 -21.07
C LEU A 196 3.87 1.44 -21.34
N GLY A 197 2.68 1.26 -21.91
CA GLY A 197 2.07 -0.03 -22.17
C GLY A 197 1.54 -0.73 -20.92
N ILE A 198 1.34 0.00 -19.81
CA ILE A 198 0.84 -0.53 -18.55
C ILE A 198 -0.68 -0.48 -18.56
N GLN A 199 -1.33 -1.63 -18.40
CA GLN A 199 -2.78 -1.71 -18.25
C GLN A 199 -3.19 -1.25 -16.85
N PHE A 200 -4.39 -0.70 -16.72
CA PHE A 200 -4.90 -0.31 -15.41
C PHE A 200 -6.39 -0.52 -15.27
N LEU A 201 -6.81 -0.80 -14.03
CA LEU A 201 -8.19 -0.83 -13.60
C LEU A 201 -8.37 0.16 -12.46
N THR A 202 -9.25 1.14 -12.64
CA THR A 202 -9.51 2.15 -11.62
C THR A 202 -10.96 2.58 -11.58
N LEU A 203 -11.40 3.15 -10.45
CA LEU A 203 -12.71 3.73 -10.34
C LEU A 203 -12.68 5.16 -10.91
N ARG A 204 -13.66 5.50 -11.75
CA ARG A 204 -13.85 6.87 -12.21
C ARG A 204 -14.60 7.69 -11.16
N ARG A 205 -14.13 8.92 -10.87
CA ARG A 205 -14.87 9.85 -9.99
C ARG A 205 -16.21 10.18 -10.60
N ARG A 206 -17.27 10.01 -9.83
CA ARG A 206 -18.63 10.38 -10.22
C ARG A 206 -18.77 11.89 -10.21
N THR A 207 -19.06 12.49 -11.35
CA THR A 207 -19.44 13.90 -11.46
C THR A 207 -20.97 14.00 -11.58
N ARG A 208 -21.54 15.18 -11.29
CA ARG A 208 -22.98 15.41 -11.45
C ARG A 208 -23.44 15.17 -12.89
N GLN A 209 -22.69 15.68 -13.85
CA GLN A 209 -22.98 15.45 -15.28
C GLN A 209 -23.01 13.97 -15.65
N MET A 210 -22.07 13.17 -15.11
CA MET A 210 -22.04 11.73 -15.33
C MET A 210 -23.26 11.04 -14.70
N LEU A 211 -23.65 11.43 -13.50
CA LEU A 211 -24.84 10.87 -12.86
C LEU A 211 -26.12 11.24 -13.64
N ASP A 212 -26.24 12.48 -14.10
CA ASP A 212 -27.36 12.92 -14.93
C ASP A 212 -27.43 12.18 -16.27
N ALA A 213 -26.27 11.87 -16.89
CA ALA A 213 -26.22 11.06 -18.10
C ALA A 213 -26.66 9.61 -17.82
N ILE A 214 -26.18 9.01 -16.72
CA ILE A 214 -26.58 7.66 -16.30
C ILE A 214 -28.11 7.60 -16.07
N HIS A 215 -28.69 8.58 -15.39
CA HIS A 215 -30.15 8.63 -15.15
C HIS A 215 -30.99 8.79 -16.41
N ARG A 216 -30.45 9.46 -17.45
CA ARG A 216 -31.13 9.59 -18.76
C ARG A 216 -30.97 8.38 -19.66
N THR A 217 -30.04 7.48 -19.36
CA THR A 217 -29.77 6.29 -20.18
C THR A 217 -30.95 5.32 -20.07
N PRO A 218 -31.62 4.95 -21.18
CA PRO A 218 -32.77 4.07 -21.15
C PRO A 218 -32.39 2.67 -20.66
N LEU A 219 -33.29 2.01 -19.96
CA LEU A 219 -33.04 0.67 -19.38
C LEU A 219 -32.66 -0.38 -20.43
N SER A 220 -33.10 -0.21 -21.68
CA SER A 220 -32.75 -1.07 -22.83
C SER A 220 -31.27 -1.05 -23.20
N ALA A 221 -30.55 0.02 -22.85
CA ALA A 221 -29.10 0.12 -23.07
C ALA A 221 -28.28 -0.67 -22.04
N TRP A 222 -28.91 -1.08 -20.93
CA TRP A 222 -28.25 -1.78 -19.84
C TRP A 222 -28.37 -3.28 -20.02
N ARG A 223 -27.22 -3.98 -20.01
CA ARG A 223 -27.17 -5.44 -20.07
C ARG A 223 -27.16 -6.04 -18.66
N ARG A 224 -28.04 -6.99 -18.39
CA ARG A 224 -28.02 -7.77 -17.14
C ARG A 224 -26.91 -8.80 -17.21
N ILE A 225 -26.13 -8.93 -16.17
CA ILE A 225 -25.10 -9.96 -16.04
C ILE A 225 -25.32 -10.74 -14.73
N GLU A 226 -24.78 -11.94 -14.69
CA GLU A 226 -24.74 -12.75 -13.47
C GLU A 226 -23.32 -12.84 -12.95
N LEU A 227 -23.13 -12.55 -11.66
CA LEU A 227 -21.83 -12.60 -11.00
C LEU A 227 -21.68 -13.92 -10.26
N HIS A 228 -20.69 -14.72 -10.65
CA HIS A 228 -20.33 -15.97 -10.02
C HIS A 228 -19.11 -15.80 -9.12
N GLY A 229 -19.04 -16.56 -8.00
CA GLY A 229 -17.87 -16.62 -7.15
C GLY A 229 -17.60 -15.40 -6.25
N LEU A 230 -18.52 -14.43 -6.21
CA LEU A 230 -18.37 -13.23 -5.37
C LEU A 230 -19.35 -13.27 -4.19
N SER A 231 -18.87 -12.91 -2.99
CA SER A 231 -19.70 -12.69 -1.81
C SER A 231 -20.39 -11.32 -1.87
N ARG A 232 -21.30 -11.15 -2.83
CA ARG A 232 -22.07 -9.91 -3.02
C ARG A 232 -23.55 -10.20 -2.81
N ALA A 233 -24.27 -9.31 -2.12
CA ALA A 233 -25.69 -9.48 -1.84
C ALA A 233 -26.53 -9.47 -3.13
N TYR A 234 -26.18 -8.60 -4.09
CA TYR A 234 -26.83 -8.51 -5.39
C TYR A 234 -25.94 -9.10 -6.49
N ARG A 235 -26.37 -10.21 -7.09
CA ARG A 235 -25.57 -11.00 -8.04
C ARG A 235 -25.94 -10.78 -9.50
N THR A 236 -27.01 -10.04 -9.78
CA THR A 236 -27.49 -9.80 -11.15
C THR A 236 -27.57 -8.32 -11.50
N PRO A 237 -26.47 -7.56 -11.37
CA PRO A 237 -26.46 -6.15 -11.70
C PRO A 237 -26.66 -5.90 -13.20
N ARG A 238 -27.08 -4.70 -13.53
CA ARG A 238 -27.06 -4.21 -14.91
C ARG A 238 -25.76 -3.48 -15.16
N ILE A 239 -25.19 -3.63 -16.35
CA ILE A 239 -23.98 -2.94 -16.74
C ILE A 239 -24.21 -2.17 -18.03
N LEU A 240 -23.57 -1.02 -18.13
CA LEU A 240 -23.35 -0.27 -19.35
C LEU A 240 -21.86 -0.34 -19.68
N ASP A 241 -21.51 -0.87 -20.84
CA ASP A 241 -20.13 -1.06 -21.31
C ASP A 241 -19.92 -0.15 -22.51
N GLU A 242 -19.11 0.86 -22.38
CA GLU A 242 -18.95 1.91 -23.37
C GLU A 242 -17.50 2.34 -23.54
N LYS A 243 -17.16 2.87 -24.71
CA LYS A 243 -15.89 3.56 -24.94
C LYS A 243 -16.07 5.03 -24.65
N ILE A 244 -15.19 5.59 -23.85
CA ILE A 244 -15.18 6.99 -23.46
C ILE A 244 -13.88 7.65 -23.86
N GLN A 245 -13.90 8.96 -24.05
CA GLN A 245 -12.71 9.80 -24.16
C GLN A 245 -12.57 10.64 -22.91
N LEU A 246 -11.37 10.67 -22.33
CA LEU A 246 -11.05 11.56 -21.21
C LEU A 246 -10.22 12.74 -21.70
N SER A 247 -10.29 13.87 -21.00
CA SER A 247 -9.30 14.94 -21.16
C SER A 247 -7.91 14.42 -20.78
N ASP A 248 -6.88 14.93 -21.42
CA ASP A 248 -5.47 14.59 -21.13
C ASP A 248 -5.14 13.09 -21.25
N TYR A 249 -5.89 12.36 -22.08
CA TYR A 249 -5.68 10.93 -22.32
C TYR A 249 -5.78 10.61 -23.82
N ASP A 250 -4.77 9.92 -24.35
CA ASP A 250 -4.68 9.55 -25.76
C ASP A 250 -5.45 8.25 -26.03
N GLY A 251 -6.46 8.35 -26.88
CA GLY A 251 -7.28 7.21 -27.28
C GLY A 251 -8.48 6.92 -26.38
N PRO A 252 -9.32 5.97 -26.76
CA PRO A 252 -10.51 5.62 -26.00
C PRO A 252 -10.20 4.71 -24.83
N LEU A 253 -10.91 4.91 -23.72
CA LEU A 253 -10.95 4.01 -22.57
C LEU A 253 -12.25 3.23 -22.54
N ARG A 254 -12.19 1.98 -22.09
CA ARG A 254 -13.37 1.19 -21.78
C ARG A 254 -13.88 1.58 -20.38
N GLN A 255 -15.13 1.99 -20.29
CA GLN A 255 -15.82 2.26 -19.04
C GLN A 255 -16.94 1.24 -18.83
N ILE A 256 -16.98 0.65 -17.64
CA ILE A 256 -18.09 -0.21 -17.20
C ILE A 256 -18.80 0.51 -16.07
N THR A 257 -20.04 0.92 -16.31
CA THR A 257 -20.93 1.45 -15.27
C THR A 257 -21.80 0.32 -14.74
N ILE A 258 -21.89 0.20 -13.42
CA ILE A 258 -22.65 -0.86 -12.74
C ILE A 258 -23.84 -0.20 -12.03
N LEU A 259 -25.04 -0.72 -12.30
CA LEU A 259 -26.27 -0.37 -11.65
C LEU A 259 -26.78 -1.60 -10.86
N ASP A 260 -26.86 -1.43 -9.54
CA ASP A 260 -27.38 -2.42 -8.60
C ASP A 260 -28.87 -2.24 -8.37
#